data_05156790d71f1dd64510d9378ce5f2a8
#
_entry.id   05156790d71f1dd64510d9378ce5f2a8
#
_cell.length_a   1.000
_cell.length_b   1.000
_cell.length_c   1.000
_cell.angle_alpha   90.00
_cell.angle_beta   90.00
_cell.angle_gamma   90.00
#
_symmetry.space_group_name_H-M   'P 1'
#
loop_
_entity.id
_entity.type
_entity.pdbx_description
1 polymer ?
#
loop_
_entity_poly.entity_id
_entity_poly.type
_entity_poly.pdbx_seq_one_letter_code
_entity_poly.pdbx_strand_id
1 'polypeptide(L)'
;MNEKLPNKPVITENLLPDDLCRSLIEEFQHKSEVDYTNHHRGSIRGGIPSYAPGVGNLRGDTHREDFKSSSYVLVNDITGQTKEKLFKVMRENNMPFSSKSSCMFYRWSTFSYYPTHADMGMARLASIYLNEDYRTCDGGMYLYKDDERNEWIGIEPSFNKSVYFDQTNHPEGTLHMVTPVTSRKERMSIQMFEEM
;
A
#
# COMPACT_ATOMS: atom_id res chain seq x y z
N MET A 1 -0.94 -26.78 23.44
CA MET A 1 -0.47 -25.53 22.81
C MET A 1 -1.12 -25.50 21.42
N ASN A 2 -2.00 -24.55 21.18
CA ASN A 2 -2.49 -24.38 19.79
C ASN A 2 -1.33 -23.83 18.98
N GLU A 3 -0.83 -24.60 18.03
CA GLU A 3 0.12 -24.10 17.06
C GLU A 3 -0.55 -22.91 16.35
N LYS A 4 0.10 -21.76 16.46
CA LYS A 4 -0.35 -20.56 15.78
C LYS A 4 -0.11 -20.75 14.28
N LEU A 5 -1.17 -20.74 13.49
CA LEU A 5 -1.04 -20.84 12.03
C LEU A 5 -0.19 -19.66 11.51
N PRO A 6 0.68 -19.91 10.51
CA PRO A 6 1.51 -18.83 9.96
C PRO A 6 0.65 -17.75 9.30
N ASN A 7 1.03 -16.51 9.53
CA ASN A 7 0.38 -15.36 8.90
C ASN A 7 0.96 -15.16 7.49
N LYS A 8 0.46 -15.92 6.52
CA LYS A 8 0.86 -15.83 5.13
C LYS A 8 -0.16 -15.03 4.32
N PRO A 9 0.28 -14.21 3.37
CA PRO A 9 -0.65 -13.49 2.52
C PRO A 9 -1.37 -14.41 1.54
N VAL A 10 -2.61 -14.06 1.24
CA VAL A 10 -3.30 -14.54 0.03
C VAL A 10 -2.89 -13.61 -1.11
N ILE A 11 -2.31 -14.19 -2.16
CA ILE A 11 -1.89 -13.46 -3.36
C ILE A 11 -2.88 -13.82 -4.47
N THR A 12 -3.50 -12.81 -5.07
CA THR A 12 -4.45 -13.00 -6.16
C THR A 12 -4.00 -12.19 -7.37
N GLU A 13 -3.86 -12.84 -8.50
CA GLU A 13 -3.62 -12.19 -9.80
C GLU A 13 -4.96 -11.83 -10.43
N ASN A 14 -5.00 -10.72 -11.17
CA ASN A 14 -6.20 -10.25 -11.88
C ASN A 14 -7.43 -10.13 -10.96
N LEU A 15 -7.25 -9.53 -9.80
CA LEU A 15 -8.29 -9.42 -8.78
C LEU A 15 -9.49 -8.58 -9.21
N LEU A 16 -9.24 -7.42 -9.79
CA LEU A 16 -10.29 -6.47 -10.17
C LEU A 16 -10.75 -6.72 -11.61
N PRO A 17 -12.03 -6.49 -11.92
CA PRO A 17 -12.46 -6.37 -13.30
C PRO A 17 -11.68 -5.28 -14.05
N ASP A 18 -11.35 -5.51 -15.31
CA ASP A 18 -10.52 -4.61 -16.12
C ASP A 18 -11.08 -3.20 -16.22
N ASP A 19 -12.38 -3.06 -16.35
CA ASP A 19 -13.08 -1.78 -16.39
C ASP A 19 -12.93 -1.00 -15.08
N LEU A 20 -12.97 -1.71 -13.95
CA LEU A 20 -12.75 -1.09 -12.65
C LEU A 20 -11.28 -0.67 -12.46
N CYS A 21 -10.32 -1.50 -12.88
CA CYS A 21 -8.90 -1.13 -12.86
C CYS A 21 -8.65 0.15 -13.65
N ARG A 22 -9.12 0.21 -14.89
CA ARG A 22 -8.93 1.38 -15.75
C ARG A 22 -9.58 2.63 -15.17
N SER A 23 -10.82 2.50 -14.69
CA SER A 23 -11.53 3.61 -14.04
C SER A 23 -10.77 4.18 -12.85
N LEU A 24 -10.17 3.29 -12.02
CA LEU A 24 -9.36 3.69 -10.88
C LEU A 24 -8.07 4.41 -11.31
N ILE A 25 -7.39 3.89 -12.32
CA ILE A 25 -6.18 4.51 -12.87
C ILE A 25 -6.53 5.90 -13.41
N GLU A 26 -7.57 6.03 -14.22
CA GLU A 26 -8.03 7.31 -14.76
C GLU A 26 -8.42 8.29 -13.66
N GLU A 27 -9.15 7.85 -12.64
CA GLU A 27 -9.55 8.69 -11.51
C GLU A 27 -8.32 9.27 -10.77
N PHE A 28 -7.30 8.45 -10.54
CA PHE A 28 -6.18 8.83 -9.68
C PHE A 28 -4.96 9.38 -10.42
N GLN A 29 -4.76 9.07 -11.69
CA GLN A 29 -3.68 9.68 -12.49
C GLN A 29 -3.87 11.18 -12.70
N HIS A 30 -5.11 11.64 -12.80
CA HIS A 30 -5.44 13.05 -13.06
C HIS A 30 -5.54 13.90 -11.80
N LYS A 31 -5.48 13.29 -10.61
CA LYS A 31 -5.49 14.06 -9.36
C LYS A 31 -4.19 14.83 -9.21
N SER A 32 -4.29 16.12 -8.93
CA SER A 32 -3.13 16.97 -8.66
C SER A 32 -2.51 16.64 -7.30
N GLU A 33 -1.25 17.01 -7.10
CA GLU A 33 -0.60 16.89 -5.78
C GLU A 33 -1.38 17.63 -4.68
N VAL A 34 -2.07 18.71 -5.05
CA VAL A 34 -2.91 19.49 -4.12
C VAL A 34 -4.10 18.66 -3.63
N ASP A 35 -4.72 17.86 -4.52
CA ASP A 35 -5.84 16.99 -4.13
C ASP A 35 -5.39 15.93 -3.15
N TYR A 36 -4.23 15.30 -3.38
CA TYR A 36 -3.66 14.35 -2.45
C TYR A 36 -3.34 14.98 -1.09
N THR A 37 -2.75 16.16 -1.08
CA THR A 37 -2.39 16.84 0.17
C THR A 37 -3.58 17.38 0.94
N ASN A 38 -4.64 17.79 0.28
CA ASN A 38 -5.84 18.32 0.94
C ASN A 38 -6.68 17.22 1.61
N HIS A 39 -6.76 16.05 1.01
CA HIS A 39 -7.46 14.91 1.61
C HIS A 39 -6.71 14.31 2.79
N HIS A 40 -5.42 14.51 2.86
CA HIS A 40 -4.56 13.89 3.85
C HIS A 40 -3.69 14.88 4.60
N ARG A 41 -4.30 15.79 5.34
CA ARG A 41 -3.59 16.63 6.31
C ARG A 41 -2.72 15.85 7.31
N GLY A 42 -2.89 14.56 7.37
CA GLY A 42 -2.10 13.73 8.23
C GLY A 42 -1.33 12.65 7.51
N SER A 43 -1.36 12.54 6.23
CA SER A 43 -0.86 11.36 5.52
C SER A 43 0.35 11.65 4.64
N ILE A 44 0.74 12.87 4.48
CA ILE A 44 2.19 13.12 4.48
C ILE A 44 2.57 12.78 5.90
N ARG A 45 1.93 11.79 6.26
CA ARG A 45 1.98 11.25 7.51
C ARG A 45 3.31 10.83 7.69
N GLY A 46 3.52 11.33 8.68
CA GLY A 46 4.16 10.58 9.56
C GLY A 46 5.38 9.96 9.01
N GLY A 47 6.25 10.65 8.52
CA GLY A 47 7.44 10.04 8.13
C GLY A 47 7.50 9.48 6.73
N ILE A 48 6.46 9.57 5.95
CA ILE A 48 6.60 9.16 4.56
C ILE A 48 7.77 9.86 3.88
N PRO A 49 7.98 11.16 4.08
CA PRO A 49 9.22 11.78 3.63
C PRO A 49 10.46 11.36 4.38
N SER A 50 10.35 10.98 5.63
CA SER A 50 11.51 10.49 6.40
C SER A 50 12.04 9.16 5.91
N TYR A 51 11.33 8.47 5.06
CA TYR A 51 11.78 7.25 4.42
C TYR A 51 12.48 7.47 3.08
N ALA A 52 12.57 8.71 2.63
CA ALA A 52 13.34 9.02 1.45
C ALA A 52 14.85 9.04 1.78
N PRO A 53 15.69 8.35 0.99
CA PRO A 53 17.12 8.34 1.21
C PRO A 53 17.70 9.77 1.19
N GLY A 54 18.47 10.13 2.21
CA GLY A 54 19.09 11.45 2.33
C GLY A 54 18.20 12.55 2.91
N VAL A 55 16.94 12.25 3.17
CA VAL A 55 16.04 13.16 3.86
C VAL A 55 15.98 12.73 5.31
N GLY A 56 16.48 13.56 6.20
CA GLY A 56 16.47 13.29 7.64
C GLY A 56 15.05 13.10 8.18
N ASN A 57 14.95 12.89 9.46
CA ASN A 57 13.68 12.61 10.12
C ASN A 57 12.72 13.82 10.00
N LEU A 58 11.85 13.78 9.00
CA LEU A 58 10.98 14.89 8.58
C LEU A 58 9.67 14.92 9.39
N ARG A 59 9.76 14.73 10.69
CA ARG A 59 8.61 14.97 11.54
C ARG A 59 8.29 16.46 11.59
N GLY A 60 7.31 16.84 10.83
CA GLY A 60 6.48 18.00 11.15
C GLY A 60 6.86 19.33 10.54
N ASP A 61 8.11 19.65 10.29
CA ASP A 61 8.53 21.03 9.97
C ASP A 61 9.32 21.20 8.67
N THR A 62 9.24 20.26 7.79
CA THR A 62 9.91 20.37 6.50
C THR A 62 9.13 21.26 5.56
N HIS A 63 9.79 22.29 5.10
CA HIS A 63 9.29 23.15 4.07
C HIS A 63 8.86 22.33 2.85
N ARG A 64 7.63 22.51 2.42
CA ARG A 64 7.02 21.85 1.26
C ARG A 64 7.86 21.92 -0.02
N GLU A 65 8.77 22.89 -0.08
CA GLU A 65 9.67 23.11 -1.23
C GLU A 65 10.78 22.06 -1.29
N ASP A 66 11.23 21.56 -0.15
CA ASP A 66 12.24 20.49 -0.08
C ASP A 66 11.66 19.16 -0.53
N PHE A 67 10.36 19.01 -0.45
CA PHE A 67 9.64 17.84 -0.90
C PHE A 67 9.55 17.69 -2.43
N LYS A 68 9.50 18.77 -3.17
CA LYS A 68 9.40 18.73 -4.63
C LYS A 68 10.62 18.13 -5.31
N SER A 69 11.74 18.13 -4.62
CA SER A 69 13.00 17.54 -5.07
C SER A 69 13.30 16.18 -4.41
N SER A 70 12.51 15.77 -3.42
CA SER A 70 12.73 14.55 -2.65
C SER A 70 11.71 13.48 -2.98
N SER A 71 11.98 12.26 -2.52
CA SER A 71 11.06 11.14 -2.67
C SER A 71 9.84 11.32 -1.76
N TYR A 72 8.67 11.00 -2.26
CA TYR A 72 7.42 11.15 -1.53
C TYR A 72 6.47 9.96 -1.78
N VAL A 73 5.54 9.79 -0.86
CA VAL A 73 4.35 8.97 -1.06
C VAL A 73 3.13 9.87 -0.87
N LEU A 74 2.35 10.03 -1.92
CA LEU A 74 1.09 10.75 -1.86
C LEU A 74 -0.06 9.77 -1.62
N VAL A 75 -0.99 10.17 -0.79
CA VAL A 75 -2.12 9.34 -0.38
C VAL A 75 -3.43 10.10 -0.57
N ASN A 76 -4.44 9.42 -1.08
CA ASN A 76 -5.77 9.96 -1.26
C ASN A 76 -6.83 8.93 -0.82
N ASP A 77 -7.82 9.37 -0.04
CA ASP A 77 -8.91 8.48 0.40
C ASP A 77 -9.79 8.05 -0.78
N ILE A 78 -10.12 6.78 -0.79
CA ILE A 78 -11.14 6.22 -1.67
C ILE A 78 -12.43 6.09 -0.86
N THR A 79 -13.47 6.78 -1.27
CA THR A 79 -14.74 6.86 -0.56
C THR A 79 -15.93 6.55 -1.50
N GLY A 80 -17.14 6.55 -0.94
CA GLY A 80 -18.38 6.43 -1.71
C GLY A 80 -18.46 5.16 -2.55
N GLN A 81 -19.02 5.26 -3.73
CA GLN A 81 -19.30 4.12 -4.61
C GLN A 81 -18.05 3.36 -5.04
N THR A 82 -16.92 4.05 -5.24
CA THR A 82 -15.66 3.40 -5.61
C THR A 82 -15.18 2.46 -4.50
N LYS A 83 -15.20 2.91 -3.26
CA LYS A 83 -14.89 2.08 -2.10
C LYS A 83 -15.82 0.87 -1.99
N GLU A 84 -17.12 1.07 -2.18
CA GLU A 84 -18.12 0.00 -2.11
C GLU A 84 -17.88 -1.07 -3.19
N LYS A 85 -17.57 -0.65 -4.42
CA LYS A 85 -17.23 -1.58 -5.51
C LYS A 85 -15.99 -2.40 -5.18
N LEU A 86 -14.92 -1.76 -4.69
CA LEU A 86 -13.71 -2.44 -4.28
C LEU A 86 -13.98 -3.46 -3.16
N PHE A 87 -14.70 -3.07 -2.14
CA PHE A 87 -15.03 -3.98 -1.02
C PHE A 87 -15.95 -5.12 -1.45
N LYS A 88 -16.81 -4.90 -2.45
CA LYS A 88 -17.61 -5.97 -3.05
C LYS A 88 -16.69 -7.01 -3.70
N VAL A 89 -15.77 -6.58 -4.58
CA VAL A 89 -14.81 -7.48 -5.23
C VAL A 89 -13.97 -8.25 -4.20
N MET A 90 -13.49 -7.56 -3.15
CA MET A 90 -12.72 -8.21 -2.09
C MET A 90 -13.55 -9.31 -1.40
N ARG A 91 -14.81 -9.05 -1.05
CA ARG A 91 -15.68 -10.06 -0.43
C ARG A 91 -15.94 -11.25 -1.36
N GLU A 92 -16.18 -11.01 -2.64
CA GLU A 92 -16.40 -12.06 -3.65
C GLU A 92 -15.18 -12.98 -3.82
N ASN A 93 -14.00 -12.49 -3.46
CA ASN A 93 -12.73 -13.23 -3.46
C ASN A 93 -12.32 -13.75 -2.06
N ASN A 94 -13.25 -13.85 -1.11
CA ASN A 94 -12.99 -14.29 0.26
C ASN A 94 -11.97 -13.43 1.04
N MET A 95 -11.86 -12.16 0.69
CA MET A 95 -11.03 -11.16 1.36
C MET A 95 -11.90 -10.06 1.95
N PRO A 96 -12.72 -10.33 2.99
CA PRO A 96 -13.71 -9.38 3.47
C PRO A 96 -13.09 -8.19 4.18
N PHE A 97 -13.68 -7.01 3.95
CA PHE A 97 -13.45 -5.80 4.72
C PHE A 97 -14.79 -5.26 5.22
N SER A 98 -14.81 -4.69 6.41
CA SER A 98 -15.99 -4.01 6.94
C SER A 98 -16.18 -2.64 6.28
N SER A 99 -17.38 -2.07 6.38
CA SER A 99 -17.65 -0.72 5.87
C SER A 99 -16.84 0.37 6.57
N LYS A 100 -16.30 0.08 7.76
CA LYS A 100 -15.48 1.00 8.55
C LYS A 100 -14.01 0.99 8.14
N SER A 101 -13.56 -0.04 7.42
CA SER A 101 -12.18 -0.15 6.97
C SER A 101 -11.77 1.06 6.12
N SER A 102 -10.54 1.48 6.24
CA SER A 102 -9.98 2.52 5.38
C SER A 102 -9.61 1.95 4.02
N CYS A 103 -9.70 2.79 2.99
CA CYS A 103 -9.31 2.45 1.64
C CYS A 103 -8.65 3.68 1.02
N MET A 104 -7.42 3.54 0.56
CA MET A 104 -6.60 4.68 0.13
C MET A 104 -5.82 4.34 -1.13
N PHE A 105 -5.68 5.33 -2.00
CA PHE A 105 -4.80 5.28 -3.15
C PHE A 105 -3.44 5.87 -2.81
N TYR A 106 -2.36 5.17 -3.17
CA TYR A 106 -0.98 5.55 -2.91
C TYR A 106 -0.21 5.75 -4.21
N ARG A 107 0.46 6.91 -4.35
CA ARG A 107 1.44 7.21 -5.39
C ARG A 107 2.82 7.32 -4.77
N TRP A 108 3.72 6.46 -5.18
CA TRP A 108 5.09 6.37 -4.71
C TRP A 108 6.03 6.92 -5.75
N SER A 109 6.76 7.98 -5.43
CA SER A 109 7.76 8.55 -6.32
C SER A 109 9.06 7.74 -6.32
N THR A 110 9.97 8.08 -7.23
CA THR A 110 11.32 7.50 -7.28
C THR A 110 12.03 7.63 -5.93
N PHE A 111 12.71 6.58 -5.51
CA PHE A 111 13.43 6.41 -4.24
C PHE A 111 12.57 6.37 -2.98
N SER A 112 11.27 6.51 -3.07
CA SER A 112 10.42 6.27 -1.91
C SER A 112 10.42 4.79 -1.53
N TYR A 113 10.38 4.51 -0.23
CA TYR A 113 10.33 3.17 0.34
C TYR A 113 9.63 3.21 1.70
N TYR A 114 9.30 2.06 2.22
CA TYR A 114 8.81 1.92 3.58
C TYR A 114 9.68 0.94 4.35
N PRO A 115 10.29 1.34 5.48
CA PRO A 115 11.18 0.47 6.22
C PRO A 115 10.43 -0.70 6.85
N THR A 116 11.18 -1.68 7.32
CA THR A 116 10.64 -2.83 8.03
C THR A 116 9.79 -2.40 9.22
N HIS A 117 8.55 -2.86 9.25
CA HIS A 117 7.60 -2.60 10.33
C HIS A 117 6.55 -3.74 10.37
N ALA A 118 5.69 -3.69 11.37
CA ALA A 118 4.49 -4.51 11.44
C ALA A 118 3.29 -3.60 11.71
N ASP A 119 2.20 -3.85 11.02
CA ASP A 119 0.93 -3.14 11.23
C ASP A 119 0.18 -3.74 12.40
N MET A 120 0.68 -3.47 13.60
CA MET A 120 0.12 -3.98 14.85
C MET A 120 -1.30 -3.44 15.07
N GLY A 121 -2.20 -4.30 15.54
CA GLY A 121 -3.60 -3.94 15.80
C GLY A 121 -4.47 -3.88 14.55
N MET A 122 -3.93 -4.22 13.38
CA MET A 122 -4.74 -4.37 12.17
C MET A 122 -5.28 -5.80 12.07
N ALA A 123 -6.59 -5.91 11.86
CA ALA A 123 -7.25 -7.20 11.62
C ALA A 123 -7.02 -7.69 10.19
N ARG A 124 -7.07 -6.78 9.23
CA ARG A 124 -6.91 -7.09 7.80
C ARG A 124 -6.18 -5.99 7.07
N LEU A 125 -5.36 -6.41 6.12
CA LEU A 125 -4.58 -5.54 5.26
C LEU A 125 -4.69 -6.03 3.82
N ALA A 126 -4.76 -5.11 2.86
CA ALA A 126 -4.59 -5.46 1.46
C ALA A 126 -3.85 -4.38 0.70
N SER A 127 -3.05 -4.83 -0.26
CA SER A 127 -2.44 -3.99 -1.29
C SER A 127 -2.89 -4.48 -2.66
N ILE A 128 -3.36 -3.59 -3.53
CA ILE A 128 -3.68 -3.88 -4.93
C ILE A 128 -2.82 -2.98 -5.80
N TYR A 129 -2.09 -3.54 -6.76
CA TYR A 129 -1.16 -2.80 -7.62
C TYR A 129 -1.80 -2.43 -8.95
N LEU A 130 -1.56 -1.19 -9.41
CA LEU A 130 -2.26 -0.62 -10.56
C LEU A 130 -1.33 -0.18 -11.71
N ASN A 131 -0.05 -0.51 -11.67
CA ASN A 131 0.88 -0.15 -12.74
C ASN A 131 0.91 -1.23 -13.83
N GLU A 132 0.43 -0.92 -15.03
CA GLU A 132 0.38 -1.89 -16.15
C GLU A 132 1.76 -2.37 -16.59
N ASP A 133 2.78 -1.50 -16.62
CA ASP A 133 4.13 -1.81 -17.12
C ASP A 133 5.19 -1.85 -16.03
N TYR A 134 4.83 -2.15 -14.79
CA TYR A 134 5.79 -2.20 -13.70
C TYR A 134 6.57 -3.51 -13.72
N ARG A 135 7.89 -3.41 -13.56
CA ARG A 135 8.81 -4.56 -13.60
C ARG A 135 9.61 -4.64 -12.32
N THR A 136 10.16 -5.81 -12.03
CA THR A 136 11.03 -6.03 -10.86
C THR A 136 12.17 -5.01 -10.77
N CYS A 137 12.74 -4.59 -11.90
CA CYS A 137 13.79 -3.56 -11.95
C CYS A 137 13.31 -2.15 -11.59
N ASP A 138 12.01 -1.90 -11.56
CA ASP A 138 11.44 -0.63 -11.12
C ASP A 138 11.44 -0.47 -9.59
N GLY A 139 11.77 -1.52 -8.86
CA GLY A 139 11.82 -1.53 -7.39
C GLY A 139 10.44 -1.62 -6.76
N GLY A 140 10.27 -1.01 -5.58
CA GLY A 140 8.97 -0.98 -4.90
C GLY A 140 8.39 -2.37 -4.59
N MET A 141 9.23 -3.39 -4.50
CA MET A 141 8.84 -4.74 -4.11
C MET A 141 8.23 -4.74 -2.71
N TYR A 142 7.15 -5.47 -2.53
CA TYR A 142 6.66 -5.77 -1.20
C TYR A 142 7.39 -7.00 -0.66
N LEU A 143 8.05 -6.85 0.48
CA LEU A 143 8.72 -7.96 1.15
C LEU A 143 8.01 -8.24 2.46
N TYR A 144 7.73 -9.50 2.76
CA TYR A 144 7.24 -9.91 4.08
C TYR A 144 8.11 -11.02 4.68
N LYS A 145 8.15 -11.09 6.00
CA LYS A 145 8.86 -12.12 6.73
C LYS A 145 7.97 -13.36 6.83
N ASP A 146 8.40 -14.47 6.25
CA ASP A 146 7.82 -15.80 6.51
C ASP A 146 8.51 -16.38 7.74
N ASP A 147 7.81 -16.37 8.86
CA ASP A 147 8.37 -16.81 10.14
C ASP A 147 8.63 -18.32 10.19
N GLU A 148 7.87 -19.13 9.45
CA GLU A 148 8.10 -20.57 9.39
C GLU A 148 9.42 -20.91 8.70
N ARG A 149 9.72 -20.22 7.60
CA ARG A 149 10.94 -20.41 6.83
C ARG A 149 12.11 -19.58 7.34
N ASN A 150 11.81 -18.60 8.21
CA ASN A 150 12.74 -17.56 8.62
C ASN A 150 13.35 -16.79 7.43
N GLU A 151 12.58 -16.56 6.38
CA GLU A 151 13.02 -15.95 5.13
C GLU A 151 12.22 -14.68 4.83
N TRP A 152 12.78 -13.80 4.00
CA TRP A 152 12.06 -12.69 3.39
C TRP A 152 11.54 -13.11 2.03
N ILE A 153 10.24 -12.98 1.83
CA ILE A 153 9.58 -13.31 0.56
C ILE A 153 9.24 -12.03 -0.17
N GLY A 154 9.68 -11.92 -1.41
CA GLY A 154 9.41 -10.77 -2.27
C GLY A 154 8.18 -10.99 -3.14
N ILE A 155 7.34 -9.96 -3.21
CA ILE A 155 6.17 -9.92 -4.10
C ILE A 155 6.34 -8.75 -5.05
N GLU A 156 6.36 -9.05 -6.34
CA GLU A 156 6.42 -8.04 -7.38
C GLU A 156 5.08 -7.31 -7.48
N PRO A 157 5.08 -5.96 -7.54
CA PRO A 157 3.86 -5.17 -7.67
C PRO A 157 3.33 -5.15 -9.12
N SER A 158 3.03 -6.34 -9.65
CA SER A 158 2.49 -6.50 -11.00
C SER A 158 1.05 -5.97 -11.08
N PHE A 159 0.67 -5.52 -12.28
CA PHE A 159 -0.67 -4.98 -12.53
C PHE A 159 -1.78 -5.93 -12.07
N ASN A 160 -2.78 -5.36 -11.39
CA ASN A 160 -3.97 -6.04 -10.89
C ASN A 160 -3.69 -7.25 -9.98
N LYS A 161 -2.51 -7.29 -9.37
CA LYS A 161 -2.17 -8.26 -8.32
C LYS A 161 -2.55 -7.70 -6.97
N SER A 162 -3.09 -8.53 -6.10
CA SER A 162 -3.31 -8.19 -4.70
C SER A 162 -2.50 -9.04 -3.74
N VAL A 163 -2.20 -8.46 -2.59
CA VAL A 163 -1.61 -9.10 -1.43
C VAL A 163 -2.54 -8.83 -0.26
N TYR A 164 -3.10 -9.85 0.35
CA TYR A 164 -4.04 -9.73 1.45
C TYR A 164 -3.58 -10.53 2.66
N PHE A 165 -3.61 -9.92 3.84
CA PHE A 165 -3.38 -10.56 5.11
C PHE A 165 -4.65 -10.53 5.97
N ASP A 166 -5.05 -11.67 6.50
CA ASP A 166 -5.99 -11.76 7.62
C ASP A 166 -5.18 -11.97 8.90
N GLN A 167 -5.09 -10.92 9.69
CA GLN A 167 -4.30 -10.87 10.93
C GLN A 167 -5.18 -10.95 12.18
N THR A 168 -6.43 -11.35 12.07
CA THR A 168 -7.35 -11.44 13.21
C THR A 168 -6.82 -12.31 14.36
N ASN A 169 -5.99 -13.29 14.05
CA ASN A 169 -5.31 -14.15 15.03
C ASN A 169 -3.82 -13.78 15.25
N HIS A 170 -3.37 -12.65 14.69
CA HIS A 170 -1.98 -12.20 14.71
C HIS A 170 -1.88 -10.70 15.04
N PRO A 171 -2.27 -10.28 16.27
CA PRO A 171 -2.33 -8.87 16.63
C PRO A 171 -0.99 -8.15 16.59
N GLU A 172 0.12 -8.90 16.63
CA GLU A 172 1.48 -8.40 16.46
C GLU A 172 1.79 -8.00 15.00
N GLY A 173 0.96 -8.41 14.05
CA GLY A 173 1.18 -8.18 12.63
C GLY A 173 2.31 -9.01 12.04
N THR A 174 2.44 -8.95 10.72
CA THR A 174 3.55 -9.55 9.97
C THR A 174 4.60 -8.50 9.66
N LEU A 175 5.88 -8.78 9.94
CA LEU A 175 6.97 -7.91 9.54
C LEU A 175 7.01 -7.81 8.01
N HIS A 176 6.98 -6.59 7.50
CA HIS A 176 7.05 -6.32 6.08
C HIS A 176 7.71 -4.98 5.77
N MET A 177 8.03 -4.77 4.51
CA MET A 177 8.59 -3.52 4.01
C MET A 177 8.30 -3.34 2.53
N VAL A 178 8.46 -2.12 2.03
CA VAL A 178 8.49 -1.82 0.60
C VAL A 178 9.88 -1.35 0.24
N THR A 179 10.52 -2.02 -0.73
CA THR A 179 11.85 -1.62 -1.20
C THR A 179 11.79 -0.28 -1.94
N PRO A 180 12.91 0.43 -2.11
CA PRO A 180 12.93 1.68 -2.86
C PRO A 180 12.37 1.50 -4.29
N VAL A 181 11.54 2.45 -4.72
CA VAL A 181 11.17 2.62 -6.13
C VAL A 181 12.39 3.12 -6.88
N THR A 182 12.87 2.39 -7.85
CA THR A 182 14.13 2.68 -8.56
C THR A 182 13.95 3.28 -9.95
N SER A 183 12.72 3.25 -10.46
CA SER A 183 12.37 3.83 -11.76
C SER A 183 11.83 5.24 -11.64
N ARG A 184 11.72 5.91 -12.79
CA ARG A 184 11.01 7.19 -12.90
C ARG A 184 9.49 7.03 -12.95
N LYS A 185 9.00 5.79 -13.08
CA LYS A 185 7.57 5.48 -13.01
C LYS A 185 7.13 5.52 -11.56
N GLU A 186 6.07 6.24 -11.28
CA GLU A 186 5.47 6.19 -9.97
C GLU A 186 4.84 4.81 -9.74
N ARG A 187 5.05 4.24 -8.57
CA ARG A 187 4.34 3.01 -8.16
C ARG A 187 2.97 3.40 -7.63
N MET A 188 1.94 2.86 -8.23
CA MET A 188 0.54 3.08 -7.85
C MET A 188 -0.04 1.85 -7.16
N SER A 189 -0.67 2.05 -6.02
CA SER A 189 -1.35 0.97 -5.30
C SER A 189 -2.55 1.47 -4.53
N ILE A 190 -3.51 0.59 -4.31
CA ILE A 190 -4.59 0.77 -3.33
C ILE A 190 -4.18 0.04 -2.06
N GLN A 191 -4.35 0.70 -0.93
CA GLN A 191 -4.13 0.12 0.39
C GLN A 191 -5.45 0.09 1.15
N MET A 192 -5.74 -1.03 1.78
CA MET A 192 -6.92 -1.21 2.62
C MET A 192 -6.49 -1.67 4.00
N PHE A 193 -7.11 -1.09 5.04
CA PHE A 193 -6.81 -1.41 6.43
C PHE A 193 -8.09 -1.54 7.23
N GLU A 194 -8.16 -2.58 8.04
CA GLU A 194 -9.19 -2.80 9.03
C GLU A 194 -8.57 -2.97 10.40
N GLU A 195 -8.95 -2.12 11.35
CA GLU A 195 -8.52 -2.24 12.75
C GLU A 195 -9.25 -3.39 13.46
N MET A 196 -8.64 -3.93 14.52
CA MET A 196 -9.24 -4.97 15.37
C MET A 196 -10.40 -4.48 16.20
#